data_6b06609c7d1af8782b288d6abfd9251e
#
_entry.id   6b06609c7d1af8782b288d6abfd9251e
#
_cell.length_a   1.000
_cell.length_b   1.000
_cell.length_c   1.000
_cell.angle_alpha   90.00
_cell.angle_beta   90.00
_cell.angle_gamma   90.00
#
_symmetry.space_group_name_H-M   'P 1'
#
loop_
_entity.id
_entity.type
_entity.pdbx_description
1 polymer ?
#
loop_
_entity_poly.entity_id
_entity_poly.type
_entity_poly.pdbx_seq_one_letter_code
_entity_poly.pdbx_strand_id
1 'polypeptide(L)'
;MVNTNVLGAIRTTKAFTPYFRQKRAGLFINTTSIGGLLTVPFNSIYHATKWALEGWSESMAFELNQFGIGIKTIEPGGMKTDFFTRSFDTGRHPAYDALVNKVMGIITDPKQMATYSSPEQIAEVVYEAATDGKDQLRYIAGADARAMYAMRLQLGDEAFRKAIAQQFFGDAQKAA
;
A
#
# COMPACT_ATOMS: atom_id res chain seq x y z
N MET A 1 2.57 -10.63 -10.18
CA MET A 1 2.43 -9.43 -9.35
C MET A 1 2.54 -8.15 -10.17
N VAL A 2 3.67 -7.84 -10.86
CA VAL A 2 3.83 -6.61 -11.67
C VAL A 2 2.74 -6.45 -12.74
N ASN A 3 2.47 -7.52 -13.50
CA ASN A 3 1.47 -7.47 -14.57
C ASN A 3 0.06 -7.12 -14.06
N THR A 4 -0.32 -7.61 -12.87
CA THR A 4 -1.64 -7.33 -12.29
C THR A 4 -1.67 -5.98 -11.58
N ASN A 5 -0.74 -5.76 -10.65
CA ASN A 5 -0.80 -4.60 -9.76
C ASN A 5 -0.44 -3.28 -10.47
N VAL A 6 0.47 -3.31 -11.44
CA VAL A 6 0.96 -2.11 -12.13
C VAL A 6 0.38 -2.01 -13.53
N LEU A 7 0.71 -2.97 -14.40
CA LEU A 7 0.28 -2.90 -15.79
C LEU A 7 -1.24 -3.03 -15.95
N GLY A 8 -1.91 -3.76 -15.06
CA GLY A 8 -3.37 -3.85 -15.02
C GLY A 8 -4.02 -2.48 -14.79
N ALA A 9 -3.57 -1.74 -13.76
CA ALA A 9 -4.07 -0.41 -13.46
C ALA A 9 -3.81 0.57 -14.62
N ILE A 10 -2.59 0.55 -15.18
CA ILE A 10 -2.22 1.39 -16.34
C ILE A 10 -3.10 1.10 -17.55
N ARG A 11 -3.33 -0.18 -17.87
CA ARG A 11 -4.18 -0.59 -19.01
C ARG A 11 -5.62 -0.16 -18.82
N THR A 12 -6.17 -0.33 -17.61
CA THR A 12 -7.53 0.09 -17.27
C THR A 12 -7.67 1.60 -17.41
N THR A 13 -6.77 2.37 -16.82
CA THR A 13 -6.77 3.83 -16.93
C THR A 13 -6.67 4.27 -18.38
N LYS A 14 -5.74 3.70 -19.16
CA LYS A 14 -5.61 3.99 -20.60
C LYS A 14 -6.91 3.76 -21.37
N ALA A 15 -7.63 2.68 -21.06
CA ALA A 15 -8.86 2.32 -21.76
C ALA A 15 -9.99 3.32 -21.51
N PHE A 16 -10.11 3.86 -20.29
CA PHE A 16 -11.19 4.79 -19.91
C PHE A 16 -10.85 6.27 -20.11
N THR A 17 -9.57 6.63 -20.13
CA THR A 17 -9.12 8.04 -20.27
C THR A 17 -9.73 8.78 -21.48
N PRO A 18 -9.79 8.20 -22.71
CA PRO A 18 -10.41 8.90 -23.84
C PRO A 18 -11.87 9.27 -23.59
N TYR A 19 -12.64 8.37 -22.98
CA TYR A 19 -14.04 8.62 -22.63
C TYR A 19 -14.18 9.71 -21.57
N PHE A 20 -13.42 9.63 -20.48
CA PHE A 20 -13.44 10.65 -19.42
C PHE A 20 -12.97 12.01 -19.94
N ARG A 21 -11.95 12.04 -20.80
CA ARG A 21 -11.46 13.26 -21.41
C ARG A 21 -12.52 13.95 -22.29
N GLN A 22 -13.26 13.18 -23.09
CA GLN A 22 -14.37 13.68 -23.88
C GLN A 22 -15.48 14.28 -23.02
N LYS A 23 -15.78 13.62 -21.89
CA LYS A 23 -16.76 14.08 -20.91
C LYS A 23 -16.27 15.25 -20.07
N ARG A 24 -14.96 15.52 -20.04
CA ARG A 24 -14.30 16.42 -19.09
C ARG A 24 -14.67 16.13 -17.63
N ALA A 25 -14.90 14.87 -17.31
CA ALA A 25 -15.28 14.38 -15.99
C ALA A 25 -14.92 12.90 -15.86
N GLY A 26 -14.44 12.51 -14.71
CA GLY A 26 -14.13 11.13 -14.36
C GLY A 26 -13.30 11.04 -13.09
N LEU A 27 -13.25 9.87 -12.51
CA LEU A 27 -12.44 9.59 -11.34
C LEU A 27 -11.89 8.17 -11.44
N PHE A 28 -10.58 8.05 -11.29
CA PHE A 28 -9.90 6.79 -11.05
C PHE A 28 -9.56 6.66 -9.56
N ILE A 29 -9.84 5.49 -8.98
CA ILE A 29 -9.43 5.16 -7.61
C ILE A 29 -8.60 3.90 -7.66
N ASN A 30 -7.32 4.02 -7.27
CA ASN A 30 -6.38 2.92 -7.22
C ASN A 30 -6.20 2.43 -5.78
N THR A 31 -6.56 1.18 -5.51
CA THR A 31 -6.23 0.56 -4.22
C THR A 31 -4.76 0.15 -4.22
N THR A 32 -3.96 0.95 -3.54
CA THR A 32 -2.52 0.72 -3.36
C THR A 32 -2.25 -0.09 -2.10
N SER A 33 -1.57 0.44 -1.15
CA SER A 33 -1.31 -0.08 0.21
C SER A 33 -0.48 0.93 0.97
N ILE A 34 -0.50 0.87 2.28
CA ILE A 34 0.52 1.54 3.09
C ILE A 34 1.94 1.07 2.69
N GLY A 35 2.06 -0.16 2.19
CA GLY A 35 3.29 -0.69 1.58
C GLY A 35 3.74 0.00 0.29
N GLY A 36 2.98 0.95 -0.24
CA GLY A 36 3.38 1.88 -1.31
C GLY A 36 4.04 3.16 -0.79
N LEU A 37 4.01 3.40 0.52
CA LEU A 37 4.58 4.58 1.17
C LEU A 37 5.67 4.24 2.20
N LEU A 38 5.77 2.99 2.61
CA LEU A 38 6.80 2.45 3.50
C LEU A 38 7.09 0.99 3.17
N THR A 39 8.12 0.42 3.80
CA THR A 39 8.52 -0.97 3.53
C THR A 39 8.70 -1.77 4.81
N VAL A 40 8.44 -3.08 4.72
CA VAL A 40 8.72 -4.07 5.75
C VAL A 40 9.51 -5.24 5.14
N PRO A 41 10.21 -6.06 5.94
CA PRO A 41 11.02 -7.17 5.42
C PRO A 41 10.23 -8.19 4.61
N PHE A 42 10.90 -8.88 3.69
CA PHE A 42 10.42 -10.00 2.87
C PHE A 42 9.23 -9.70 1.94
N ASN A 43 8.98 -8.42 1.64
CA ASN A 43 7.91 -7.96 0.75
C ASN A 43 8.43 -7.11 -0.43
N SER A 44 9.70 -7.23 -0.81
CA SER A 44 10.35 -6.31 -1.74
C SER A 44 9.62 -6.13 -3.08
N ILE A 45 9.20 -7.23 -3.73
CA ILE A 45 8.49 -7.16 -5.01
C ILE A 45 7.07 -6.58 -4.82
N TYR A 46 6.38 -6.94 -3.73
CA TYR A 46 5.09 -6.33 -3.41
C TYR A 46 5.23 -4.82 -3.23
N HIS A 47 6.16 -4.38 -2.39
CA HIS A 47 6.44 -2.96 -2.19
C HIS A 47 6.79 -2.26 -3.51
N ALA A 48 7.66 -2.84 -4.32
CA ALA A 48 8.02 -2.28 -5.62
C ALA A 48 6.78 -2.02 -6.49
N THR A 49 5.80 -2.95 -6.51
CA THR A 49 4.56 -2.74 -7.28
C THR A 49 3.66 -1.66 -6.69
N LYS A 50 3.58 -1.56 -5.35
CA LYS A 50 2.74 -0.56 -4.70
C LYS A 50 3.35 0.85 -4.76
N TRP A 51 4.66 0.97 -4.60
CA TRP A 51 5.40 2.22 -4.84
C TRP A 51 5.29 2.68 -6.30
N ALA A 52 5.40 1.75 -7.25
CA ALA A 52 5.20 2.07 -8.66
C ALA A 52 3.80 2.65 -8.92
N LEU A 53 2.77 2.07 -8.30
CA LEU A 53 1.39 2.53 -8.47
C LEU A 53 1.16 3.91 -7.81
N GLU A 54 1.79 4.18 -6.65
CA GLU A 54 1.76 5.49 -5.99
C GLU A 54 2.37 6.57 -6.88
N GLY A 55 3.64 6.40 -7.28
CA GLY A 55 4.34 7.39 -8.10
C GLY A 55 3.67 7.58 -9.46
N TRP A 56 3.16 6.50 -10.08
CA TRP A 56 2.42 6.59 -11.31
C TRP A 56 1.11 7.35 -11.15
N SER A 57 0.33 7.08 -10.08
CA SER A 57 -0.93 7.78 -9.81
C SER A 57 -0.71 9.27 -9.56
N GLU A 58 0.32 9.62 -8.80
CA GLU A 58 0.69 11.01 -8.53
C GLU A 58 1.09 11.75 -9.81
N SER A 59 1.91 11.12 -10.66
CA SER A 59 2.28 11.69 -11.95
C SER A 59 1.06 11.89 -12.87
N MET A 60 0.18 10.89 -12.95
CA MET A 60 -1.04 10.97 -13.74
C MET A 60 -2.02 12.05 -13.25
N ALA A 61 -2.01 12.38 -11.95
CA ALA A 61 -2.87 13.44 -11.42
C ALA A 61 -2.59 14.80 -12.11
N PHE A 62 -1.33 15.14 -12.35
CA PHE A 62 -0.95 16.38 -13.03
C PHE A 62 -1.51 16.45 -14.45
N GLU A 63 -1.55 15.32 -15.15
CA GLU A 63 -2.00 15.24 -16.54
C GLU A 63 -3.53 15.18 -16.63
N LEU A 64 -4.18 14.34 -15.81
CA LEU A 64 -5.61 14.09 -15.86
C LEU A 64 -6.43 15.28 -15.35
N ASN A 65 -5.94 16.00 -14.33
CA ASN A 65 -6.61 17.18 -13.79
C ASN A 65 -6.81 18.29 -14.84
N GLN A 66 -5.97 18.38 -15.88
CA GLN A 66 -6.14 19.32 -16.98
C GLN A 66 -7.44 19.07 -17.80
N PHE A 67 -8.00 17.88 -17.67
CA PHE A 67 -9.22 17.45 -18.35
C PHE A 67 -10.41 17.24 -17.40
N GLY A 68 -10.31 17.68 -16.15
CA GLY A 68 -11.35 17.48 -15.15
C GLY A 68 -11.49 16.03 -14.71
N ILE A 69 -10.43 15.22 -14.83
CA ILE A 69 -10.41 13.81 -14.44
C ILE A 69 -9.57 13.69 -13.17
N GLY A 70 -10.19 13.23 -12.08
CA GLY A 70 -9.51 12.95 -10.83
C GLY A 70 -8.80 11.59 -10.84
N ILE A 71 -7.76 11.47 -10.02
CA ILE A 71 -7.17 10.19 -9.64
C ILE A 71 -6.89 10.21 -8.14
N LYS A 72 -7.25 9.13 -7.45
CA LYS A 72 -7.08 8.98 -6.01
C LYS A 72 -6.47 7.63 -5.70
N THR A 73 -5.75 7.54 -4.59
CA THR A 73 -5.16 6.31 -4.08
C THR A 73 -5.73 5.99 -2.70
N ILE A 74 -5.94 4.72 -2.43
CA ILE A 74 -6.32 4.22 -1.12
C ILE A 74 -5.17 3.37 -0.62
N GLU A 75 -4.66 3.67 0.58
CA GLU A 75 -3.52 3.00 1.20
C GLU A 75 -3.96 2.22 2.44
N PRO A 76 -4.54 1.02 2.26
CA PRO A 76 -4.92 0.19 3.40
C PRO A 76 -3.68 -0.30 4.17
N GLY A 77 -3.85 -0.41 5.49
CA GLY A 77 -2.98 -1.19 6.36
C GLY A 77 -3.31 -2.68 6.32
N GLY A 78 -3.18 -3.35 7.46
CA GLY A 78 -3.62 -4.72 7.62
C GLY A 78 -5.14 -4.84 7.49
N MET A 79 -5.59 -5.88 6.78
CA MET A 79 -7.01 -6.15 6.57
C MET A 79 -7.36 -7.57 7.00
N LYS A 80 -8.52 -7.75 7.62
CA LYS A 80 -9.09 -9.04 8.00
C LYS A 80 -9.68 -9.75 6.78
N THR A 81 -8.78 -10.28 5.93
CA THR A 81 -9.11 -10.98 4.68
C THR A 81 -8.25 -12.22 4.54
N ASP A 82 -8.51 -13.04 3.53
CA ASP A 82 -7.71 -14.21 3.19
C ASP A 82 -6.34 -13.88 2.54
N PHE A 83 -5.91 -12.61 2.56
CA PHE A 83 -4.69 -12.17 1.90
C PHE A 83 -3.46 -12.98 2.36
N PHE A 84 -3.30 -13.14 3.68
CA PHE A 84 -2.14 -13.84 4.24
C PHE A 84 -2.19 -15.37 4.04
N THR A 85 -3.39 -15.94 3.83
CA THR A 85 -3.58 -17.39 3.66
C THR A 85 -3.65 -17.82 2.20
N ARG A 86 -4.13 -16.95 1.29
CA ARG A 86 -4.33 -17.29 -0.14
C ARG A 86 -3.39 -16.61 -1.10
N SER A 87 -3.01 -15.37 -0.81
CA SER A 87 -2.36 -14.51 -1.82
C SER A 87 -0.93 -14.13 -1.45
N PHE A 88 -0.52 -14.44 -0.23
CA PHE A 88 0.82 -14.12 0.25
C PHE A 88 1.79 -15.25 -0.14
N ASP A 89 2.56 -15.02 -1.20
CA ASP A 89 3.60 -15.94 -1.66
C ASP A 89 4.96 -15.44 -1.17
N THR A 90 5.55 -16.19 -0.24
CA THR A 90 6.93 -15.98 0.22
C THR A 90 7.83 -16.97 -0.49
N GLY A 91 8.71 -16.49 -1.35
CA GLY A 91 9.83 -17.30 -1.81
C GLY A 91 10.61 -17.88 -0.62
N ARG A 92 10.83 -19.18 -0.59
CA ARG A 92 11.55 -19.87 0.49
C ARG A 92 12.97 -20.18 0.08
N HIS A 93 13.90 -19.96 1.00
CA HIS A 93 15.30 -20.36 0.88
C HIS A 93 15.85 -20.67 2.27
N PRO A 94 16.55 -21.80 2.48
CA PRO A 94 16.95 -22.27 3.81
C PRO A 94 17.71 -21.21 4.65
N ALA A 95 18.55 -20.40 4.00
CA ALA A 95 19.27 -19.32 4.68
C ALA A 95 18.37 -18.24 5.31
N TYR A 96 17.13 -18.09 4.86
CA TYR A 96 16.19 -17.06 5.30
C TYR A 96 14.97 -17.60 6.04
N ASP A 97 14.75 -18.93 6.07
CA ASP A 97 13.52 -19.51 6.60
C ASP A 97 13.25 -19.12 8.06
N ALA A 98 14.28 -19.10 8.90
CA ALA A 98 14.13 -18.68 10.29
C ALA A 98 13.68 -17.21 10.41
N LEU A 99 14.25 -16.31 9.58
CA LEU A 99 13.91 -14.89 9.57
C LEU A 99 12.50 -14.66 9.00
N VAL A 100 12.15 -15.37 7.92
CA VAL A 100 10.80 -15.32 7.34
C VAL A 100 9.76 -15.77 8.37
N ASN A 101 9.99 -16.89 9.05
CA ASN A 101 9.07 -17.39 10.08
C ASN A 101 8.91 -16.40 11.24
N LYS A 102 10.00 -15.75 11.66
CA LYS A 102 9.94 -14.69 12.69
C LYS A 102 9.08 -13.52 12.24
N VAL A 103 9.29 -13.00 11.03
CA VAL A 103 8.53 -11.88 10.47
C VAL A 103 7.06 -12.26 10.31
N MET A 104 6.78 -13.44 9.77
CA MET A 104 5.41 -13.94 9.62
C MET A 104 4.73 -14.10 10.98
N GLY A 105 5.43 -14.63 12.00
CA GLY A 105 4.90 -14.75 13.36
C GLY A 105 4.48 -13.41 13.96
N ILE A 106 5.18 -12.32 13.66
CA ILE A 106 4.81 -10.96 14.10
C ILE A 106 3.57 -10.46 13.34
N ILE A 107 3.57 -10.58 12.00
CA ILE A 107 2.49 -10.07 11.14
C ILE A 107 1.17 -10.82 11.39
N THR A 108 1.25 -12.12 11.62
CA THR A 108 0.08 -12.98 11.84
C THR A 108 -0.23 -13.23 13.32
N ASP A 109 0.42 -12.51 14.24
CA ASP A 109 0.08 -12.60 15.68
C ASP A 109 -1.39 -12.20 15.87
N PRO A 110 -2.19 -12.98 16.61
CA PRO A 110 -3.61 -12.69 16.82
C PRO A 110 -3.88 -11.31 17.42
N LYS A 111 -3.00 -10.80 18.28
CA LYS A 111 -3.13 -9.45 18.86
C LYS A 111 -2.90 -8.38 17.79
N GLN A 112 -1.92 -8.60 16.92
CA GLN A 112 -1.66 -7.71 15.79
C GLN A 112 -2.82 -7.73 14.80
N MET A 113 -3.29 -8.92 14.42
CA MET A 113 -4.42 -9.08 13.50
C MET A 113 -5.73 -8.50 14.05
N ALA A 114 -5.91 -8.49 15.38
CA ALA A 114 -7.08 -7.85 16.01
C ALA A 114 -7.14 -6.34 15.72
N THR A 115 -5.99 -5.69 15.50
CA THR A 115 -5.92 -4.25 15.17
C THR A 115 -6.19 -3.94 13.69
N TYR A 116 -6.24 -4.95 12.83
CA TYR A 116 -6.47 -4.77 11.40
C TYR A 116 -7.91 -4.34 11.11
N SER A 117 -8.07 -3.56 10.08
CA SER A 117 -9.37 -3.09 9.63
C SER A 117 -10.22 -4.21 9.02
N SER A 118 -11.54 -4.11 9.15
CA SER A 118 -12.43 -4.94 8.36
C SER A 118 -12.52 -4.46 6.90
N PRO A 119 -12.92 -5.32 5.95
CA PRO A 119 -13.16 -4.90 4.57
C PRO A 119 -14.15 -3.73 4.47
N GLU A 120 -15.19 -3.73 5.30
CA GLU A 120 -16.21 -2.68 5.34
C GLU A 120 -15.62 -1.33 5.73
N GLN A 121 -14.73 -1.29 6.74
CA GLN A 121 -14.05 -0.06 7.15
C GLN A 121 -13.18 0.52 6.03
N ILE A 122 -12.55 -0.33 5.23
CA ILE A 122 -11.78 0.12 4.06
C ILE A 122 -12.73 0.60 2.95
N ALA A 123 -13.86 -0.10 2.73
CA ALA A 123 -14.86 0.31 1.76
C ALA A 123 -15.46 1.69 2.06
N GLU A 124 -15.64 2.04 3.34
CA GLU A 124 -16.07 3.39 3.75
C GLU A 124 -15.07 4.46 3.29
N VAL A 125 -13.76 4.21 3.41
CA VAL A 125 -12.73 5.14 2.93
C VAL A 125 -12.73 5.26 1.41
N VAL A 126 -12.97 4.15 0.70
CA VAL A 126 -13.14 4.17 -0.76
C VAL A 126 -14.36 4.99 -1.16
N TYR A 127 -15.47 4.83 -0.44
CA TYR A 127 -16.69 5.59 -0.67
C TYR A 127 -16.48 7.09 -0.40
N GLU A 128 -15.83 7.43 0.71
CA GLU A 128 -15.44 8.82 0.99
C GLU A 128 -14.61 9.40 -0.15
N ALA A 129 -13.53 8.71 -0.55
CA ALA A 129 -12.69 9.15 -1.65
C ALA A 129 -13.47 9.34 -2.96
N ALA A 130 -14.50 8.52 -3.21
CA ALA A 130 -15.33 8.62 -4.41
C ALA A 130 -16.29 9.79 -4.40
N THR A 131 -16.73 10.28 -3.22
CA THR A 131 -17.88 11.18 -3.08
C THR A 131 -17.58 12.52 -2.40
N ASP A 132 -16.40 12.70 -1.80
CA ASP A 132 -16.09 13.89 -1.01
C ASP A 132 -15.79 15.16 -1.83
N GLY A 133 -15.62 15.03 -3.14
CA GLY A 133 -15.33 16.15 -4.05
C GLY A 133 -13.98 16.86 -3.83
N LYS A 134 -13.10 16.31 -2.96
CA LYS A 134 -11.81 16.94 -2.65
C LYS A 134 -10.77 16.66 -3.74
N ASP A 135 -9.91 17.61 -3.98
CA ASP A 135 -8.66 17.44 -4.72
C ASP A 135 -7.58 16.91 -3.77
N GLN A 136 -7.76 15.64 -3.35
CA GLN A 136 -6.85 14.93 -2.46
C GLN A 136 -6.47 13.62 -3.12
N LEU A 137 -5.15 13.38 -3.25
CA LEU A 137 -4.65 12.17 -3.90
C LEU A 137 -4.76 10.94 -2.99
N ARG A 138 -4.26 11.01 -1.75
CA ARG A 138 -4.03 9.84 -0.86
C ARG A 138 -5.05 9.75 0.27
N TYR A 139 -5.58 8.53 0.49
CA TYR A 139 -6.53 8.20 1.55
C TYR A 139 -6.01 7.02 2.36
N ILE A 140 -5.24 7.30 3.41
CA ILE A 140 -4.66 6.27 4.27
C ILE A 140 -5.75 5.61 5.11
N ALA A 141 -5.98 4.32 4.87
CA ALA A 141 -7.08 3.56 5.42
C ALA A 141 -6.61 2.56 6.50
N GLY A 142 -7.17 2.71 7.70
CA GLY A 142 -6.82 1.92 8.89
C GLY A 142 -5.98 2.69 9.91
N ALA A 143 -6.19 2.38 11.18
CA ALA A 143 -5.48 3.06 12.27
C ALA A 143 -3.99 2.69 12.27
N ASP A 144 -3.68 1.45 12.00
CA ASP A 144 -2.32 0.91 11.86
C ASP A 144 -1.54 1.60 10.72
N ALA A 145 -2.18 1.74 9.55
CA ALA A 145 -1.59 2.44 8.41
C ALA A 145 -1.26 3.89 8.73
N ARG A 146 -2.21 4.60 9.33
CA ARG A 146 -2.01 6.00 9.74
C ARG A 146 -0.89 6.15 10.75
N ALA A 147 -0.83 5.26 11.75
CA ALA A 147 0.22 5.29 12.78
C ALA A 147 1.62 5.02 12.16
N MET A 148 1.74 4.01 11.30
CA MET A 148 3.02 3.69 10.64
C MET A 148 3.48 4.81 9.71
N TYR A 149 2.57 5.41 8.97
CA TYR A 149 2.92 6.52 8.08
C TYR A 149 3.31 7.78 8.86
N ALA A 150 2.59 8.11 9.92
CA ALA A 150 2.96 9.21 10.81
C ALA A 150 4.36 9.00 11.43
N MET A 151 4.66 7.78 11.89
CA MET A 151 6.00 7.43 12.39
C MET A 151 7.08 7.61 11.30
N ARG A 152 6.82 7.19 10.06
CA ARG A 152 7.76 7.40 8.96
C ARG A 152 8.03 8.88 8.68
N LEU A 153 6.98 9.69 8.65
CA LEU A 153 7.12 11.14 8.43
C LEU A 153 7.87 11.83 9.57
N GLN A 154 7.63 11.41 10.80
CA GLN A 154 8.28 11.97 12.00
C GLN A 154 9.76 11.59 12.07
N LEU A 155 10.10 10.34 11.81
CA LEU A 155 11.48 9.83 11.94
C LEU A 155 12.34 10.11 10.71
N GLY A 156 11.74 10.24 9.52
CA GLY A 156 12.45 10.23 8.26
C GLY A 156 12.92 8.81 7.87
N ASP A 157 13.43 8.69 6.64
CA ASP A 157 13.65 7.40 5.99
C ASP A 157 14.61 6.47 6.75
N GLU A 158 15.79 6.99 7.13
CA GLU A 158 16.81 6.15 7.74
C GLU A 158 16.49 5.71 9.17
N ALA A 159 15.95 6.60 10.00
CA ALA A 159 15.58 6.24 11.35
C ALA A 159 14.36 5.30 11.36
N PHE A 160 13.39 5.51 10.46
CA PHE A 160 12.27 4.60 10.28
C PHE A 160 12.74 3.19 9.87
N ARG A 161 13.63 3.09 8.86
CA ARG A 161 14.20 1.81 8.42
C ARG A 161 14.88 1.06 9.57
N LYS A 162 15.65 1.78 10.40
CA LYS A 162 16.30 1.18 11.59
C LYS A 162 15.27 0.72 12.63
N ALA A 163 14.21 1.51 12.88
CA ALA A 163 13.15 1.13 13.80
C ALA A 163 12.39 -0.12 13.33
N ILE A 164 12.09 -0.23 12.05
CA ILE A 164 11.48 -1.43 11.47
C ILE A 164 12.42 -2.63 11.59
N ALA A 165 13.72 -2.47 11.29
CA ALA A 165 14.69 -3.55 11.46
C ALA A 165 14.77 -4.02 12.91
N GLN A 166 14.77 -3.10 13.88
CA GLN A 166 14.76 -3.40 15.31
C GLN A 166 13.49 -4.16 15.71
N GLN A 167 12.32 -3.72 15.23
CA GLN A 167 11.04 -4.36 15.53
C GLN A 167 11.00 -5.82 15.06
N PHE A 168 11.47 -6.10 13.86
CA PHE A 168 11.40 -7.44 13.26
C PHE A 168 12.56 -8.35 13.64
N PHE A 169 13.76 -7.79 13.80
CA PHE A 169 14.98 -8.59 13.99
C PHE A 169 15.62 -8.42 15.37
N GLY A 170 15.28 -7.35 16.12
CA GLY A 170 15.90 -7.03 17.38
C GLY A 170 17.39 -6.63 17.20
N ASP A 171 18.19 -6.76 18.26
CA ASP A 171 19.61 -6.38 18.24
C ASP A 171 20.51 -7.33 17.43
N ALA A 172 19.95 -8.28 16.68
CA ALA A 172 20.71 -9.28 15.91
C ALA A 172 21.63 -8.68 14.81
N GLN A 173 21.52 -7.38 14.51
CA GLN A 173 22.42 -6.69 13.55
C GLN A 173 23.80 -6.33 14.13
N LYS A 174 24.09 -6.62 15.41
CA LYS A 174 25.41 -6.33 16.02
C LYS A 174 26.42 -7.47 15.91
N ALA A 175 26.07 -8.59 15.27
CA ALA A 175 26.90 -9.80 15.20
C ALA A 175 27.31 -10.16 13.76
N ALA A 176 27.72 -9.18 12.97
CA ALA A 176 28.39 -9.42 11.68
C ALA A 176 29.51 -8.41 11.47
#